data_e782005a0c20bbf0c1627412701bd1d9
#
_entry.id   e782005a0c20bbf0c1627412701bd1d9
#
_cell.length_a   1.000
_cell.length_b   1.000
_cell.length_c   1.000
_cell.angle_alpha   90.00
_cell.angle_beta   90.00
_cell.angle_gamma   90.00
#
_symmetry.space_group_name_H-M   'P 1'
#
loop_
_entity.id
_entity.type
_entity.pdbx_description
1 polymer ?
#
loop_
_entity_poly.entity_id
_entity_poly.type
_entity_poly.pdbx_seq_one_letter_code
_entity_poly.pdbx_strand_id
1 'polypeptide(L)'
;MRYDIIYSKKVLEEDFLALPRTIRSRVRRAVDSRLATNPKAIGKALSHEFKGYFRIRVSDYRVIYRINYSKHTVTITAMGHRKDIYERSPE
;
A
#
# COMPACT_ATOMS: atom_id res chain seq x y z
N MET A 1 4.11 -2.47 18.96
CA MET A 1 5.29 -1.83 18.35
C MET A 1 4.91 -1.26 16.98
N ARG A 2 5.41 -0.09 16.67
CA ARG A 2 5.04 0.58 15.42
C ARG A 2 6.00 0.22 14.29
N TYR A 3 5.46 0.13 13.09
CA TYR A 3 6.24 -0.04 11.89
C TYR A 3 6.45 1.33 11.23
N ASP A 4 7.62 1.53 10.66
CA ASP A 4 7.91 2.73 9.88
C ASP A 4 7.36 2.55 8.47
N ILE A 5 6.68 3.57 7.97
CA ILE A 5 6.09 3.52 6.63
C ILE A 5 7.04 4.16 5.63
N ILE A 6 7.35 3.40 4.59
CA ILE A 6 8.22 3.88 3.51
C ILE A 6 7.40 3.87 2.22
N TYR A 7 7.37 4.99 1.53
CA TYR A 7 6.72 5.09 0.23
C TYR A 7 7.79 4.95 -0.84
N SER A 8 7.59 4.04 -1.79
CA SER A 8 8.55 3.89 -2.88
C SER A 8 8.61 5.17 -3.72
N LYS A 9 9.72 5.35 -4.41
CA LYS A 9 9.90 6.52 -5.28
C LYS A 9 8.78 6.61 -6.32
N LYS A 10 8.45 5.49 -6.93
CA LYS A 10 7.38 5.44 -7.94
C LYS A 10 6.03 5.86 -7.36
N VAL A 11 5.72 5.41 -6.15
CA VAL A 11 4.47 5.80 -5.50
C VAL A 11 4.43 7.30 -5.26
N LEU A 12 5.51 7.87 -4.75
CA LEU A 12 5.54 9.30 -4.46
C LEU A 12 5.49 10.16 -5.73
N GLU A 13 6.15 9.72 -6.79
CA GLU A 13 6.27 10.52 -8.00
C GLU A 13 5.15 10.29 -9.01
N GLU A 14 4.50 9.13 -8.97
CA GLU A 14 3.49 8.79 -9.96
C GLU A 14 2.16 8.36 -9.35
N ASP A 15 2.15 7.24 -8.63
CA ASP A 15 0.90 6.63 -8.19
C ASP A 15 0.05 7.54 -7.32
N PHE A 16 0.67 8.16 -6.33
CA PHE A 16 -0.03 9.01 -5.39
C PHE A 16 -0.60 10.25 -6.09
N LEU A 17 0.19 10.85 -6.98
CA LEU A 17 -0.23 12.04 -7.71
C LEU A 17 -1.33 11.75 -8.73
N ALA A 18 -1.43 10.50 -9.19
CA ALA A 18 -2.48 10.09 -10.11
C ALA A 18 -3.84 9.90 -9.41
N LEU A 19 -3.84 9.80 -8.07
CA LEU A 19 -5.10 9.65 -7.34
C LEU A 19 -5.88 10.97 -7.31
N PRO A 20 -7.22 10.91 -7.30
CA PRO A 20 -8.02 12.11 -7.04
C PRO A 20 -7.61 12.74 -5.71
N ARG A 21 -7.69 14.05 -5.63
CA ARG A 21 -7.24 14.78 -4.44
C ARG A 21 -7.88 14.29 -3.15
N THR A 22 -9.19 14.05 -3.17
CA THR A 22 -9.91 13.56 -1.99
C THR A 22 -9.45 12.18 -1.57
N ILE A 23 -9.09 11.36 -2.55
CA ILE A 23 -8.60 10.00 -2.28
C ILE A 23 -7.20 10.03 -1.70
N ARG A 24 -6.35 10.97 -2.12
CA ARG A 24 -4.99 11.09 -1.57
C ARG A 24 -5.01 11.24 -0.06
N SER A 25 -5.86 12.12 0.47
CA SER A 25 -5.97 12.35 1.91
C SER A 25 -6.42 11.09 2.63
N ARG A 26 -7.40 10.40 2.07
CA ARG A 26 -7.95 9.19 2.67
C ARG A 26 -6.95 8.04 2.66
N VAL A 27 -6.22 7.90 1.56
CA VAL A 27 -5.18 6.87 1.43
C VAL A 27 -4.08 7.12 2.44
N ARG A 28 -3.59 8.35 2.51
CA ARG A 28 -2.52 8.68 3.44
C ARG A 28 -2.92 8.43 4.89
N ARG A 29 -4.12 8.84 5.25
CA ARG A 29 -4.64 8.62 6.61
C ARG A 29 -4.78 7.13 6.90
N ALA A 30 -5.30 6.36 5.95
CA ALA A 30 -5.47 4.92 6.13
C ALA A 30 -4.12 4.22 6.29
N VAL A 31 -3.14 4.57 5.46
CA VAL A 31 -1.79 3.99 5.55
C VAL A 31 -1.19 4.31 6.91
N ASP A 32 -1.19 5.58 7.29
CA ASP A 32 -0.53 6.00 8.53
C ASP A 32 -1.20 5.44 9.78
N SER A 33 -2.52 5.28 9.77
CA SER A 33 -3.24 4.79 10.95
C SER A 33 -3.34 3.27 11.01
N ARG A 34 -3.51 2.61 9.87
CA ARG A 34 -3.73 1.17 9.87
C ARG A 34 -2.46 0.34 9.78
N LEU A 35 -1.53 0.77 8.93
CA LEU A 35 -0.36 -0.05 8.63
C LEU A 35 0.78 0.13 9.62
N ALA A 36 0.76 1.18 10.42
CA ALA A 36 1.83 1.45 11.37
C ALA A 36 1.82 0.50 12.58
N THR A 37 0.68 -0.08 12.91
CA THR A 37 0.58 -0.94 14.11
C THR A 37 0.54 -2.42 13.81
N ASN A 38 -0.31 -2.85 12.86
CA ASN A 38 -0.45 -4.28 12.59
C ASN A 38 -0.68 -4.54 11.10
N PRO A 39 0.33 -4.31 10.27
CA PRO A 39 0.15 -4.39 8.82
C PRO A 39 -0.23 -5.77 8.31
N LYS A 40 0.20 -6.84 8.99
CA LYS A 40 -0.13 -8.20 8.56
C LYS A 40 -1.60 -8.53 8.81
N ALA A 41 -2.13 -8.11 9.95
CA ALA A 41 -3.52 -8.43 10.31
C ALA A 41 -4.53 -7.54 9.60
N ILE A 42 -4.16 -6.29 9.33
CA ILE A 42 -5.07 -5.31 8.74
C ILE A 42 -5.27 -5.54 7.24
N GLY A 43 -4.19 -5.90 6.54
CA GLY A 43 -4.24 -6.10 5.11
C GLY A 43 -4.58 -7.52 4.72
N LYS A 44 -4.83 -7.72 3.44
CA LYS A 44 -5.08 -9.04 2.88
C LYS A 44 -3.85 -9.49 2.09
N ALA A 45 -3.35 -10.68 2.39
CA ALA A 45 -2.22 -11.25 1.66
C ALA A 45 -2.65 -11.57 0.23
N LEU A 46 -1.78 -11.28 -0.71
CA LEU A 46 -2.01 -11.56 -2.12
C LEU A 46 -1.32 -12.87 -2.50
N SER A 47 -1.68 -13.39 -3.68
CA SER A 47 -1.15 -14.67 -4.13
C SER A 47 -0.65 -14.57 -5.57
N HIS A 48 -0.13 -15.68 -6.11
CA HIS A 48 0.40 -15.78 -7.47
C HIS A 48 1.53 -14.78 -7.68
N GLU A 49 1.42 -13.92 -8.68
CA GLU A 49 2.46 -12.94 -9.01
C GLU A 49 2.73 -11.95 -7.89
N PHE A 50 1.75 -11.75 -7.02
CA PHE A 50 1.85 -10.80 -5.91
C PHE A 50 2.14 -11.49 -4.58
N LYS A 51 2.61 -12.72 -4.61
CA LYS A 51 2.94 -13.44 -3.38
C LYS A 51 3.98 -12.66 -2.58
N GLY A 52 3.73 -12.52 -1.29
CA GLY A 52 4.59 -11.73 -0.41
C GLY A 52 4.14 -10.29 -0.24
N TYR A 53 3.15 -9.88 -1.01
CA TYR A 53 2.56 -8.55 -0.91
C TYR A 53 1.21 -8.60 -0.22
N PHE A 54 0.79 -7.45 0.27
CA PHE A 54 -0.50 -7.28 0.94
C PHE A 54 -1.22 -6.10 0.33
N ARG A 55 -2.51 -6.01 0.57
CA ARG A 55 -3.28 -4.84 0.16
C ARG A 55 -4.23 -4.36 1.23
N ILE A 56 -4.53 -3.08 1.22
CA ILE A 56 -5.68 -2.52 1.92
C ILE A 56 -6.56 -1.82 0.90
N ARG A 57 -7.84 -1.72 1.23
CA ARG A 57 -8.83 -1.02 0.41
C ARG A 57 -9.06 0.37 0.98
N VAL A 58 -9.11 1.36 0.11
CA VAL A 58 -9.52 2.71 0.46
C VAL A 58 -10.51 3.14 -0.61
N SER A 59 -11.80 3.02 -0.34
CA SER A 59 -12.86 3.21 -1.32
C SER A 59 -12.64 2.27 -2.51
N ASP A 60 -12.65 2.76 -3.75
CA ASP A 60 -12.40 1.94 -4.93
C ASP A 60 -10.92 1.80 -5.25
N TYR A 61 -10.05 2.23 -4.36
CA TYR A 61 -8.62 2.20 -4.58
C TYR A 61 -7.97 1.15 -3.71
N ARG A 62 -6.79 0.71 -4.14
CA ARG A 62 -6.01 -0.30 -3.44
C ARG A 62 -4.62 0.23 -3.19
N VAL A 63 -4.08 -0.11 -2.03
CA VAL A 63 -2.71 0.20 -1.66
C VAL A 63 -1.99 -1.13 -1.48
N ILE A 64 -0.94 -1.33 -2.27
CA ILE A 64 -0.14 -2.56 -2.23
C ILE A 64 1.12 -2.28 -1.43
N TYR A 65 1.45 -3.20 -0.53
CA TYR A 65 2.63 -3.03 0.31
C TYR A 65 3.26 -4.36 0.66
N ARG A 66 4.46 -4.30 1.16
CA ARG A 66 5.15 -5.47 1.70
C ARG A 66 5.73 -5.11 3.05
N ILE A 67 5.99 -6.14 3.86
CA ILE A 67 6.41 -5.97 5.24
C ILE A 67 7.80 -6.55 5.41
N ASN A 68 8.69 -5.79 6.04
CA ASN A 68 9.98 -6.29 6.51
C ASN A 68 9.89 -6.42 8.02
N TYR A 69 9.72 -7.65 8.49
CA TYR A 69 9.51 -7.90 9.91
C TYR A 69 10.75 -7.63 10.76
N SER A 70 11.93 -7.92 10.22
CA SER A 70 13.15 -7.72 10.98
C SER A 70 13.49 -6.24 11.15
N LYS A 71 13.18 -5.42 10.16
CA LYS A 71 13.44 -3.98 10.24
C LYS A 71 12.24 -3.19 10.72
N HIS A 72 11.10 -3.83 10.92
CA HIS A 72 9.84 -3.18 11.29
C HIS A 72 9.47 -2.06 10.34
N THR A 73 9.52 -2.36 9.04
CA THR A 73 9.14 -1.38 8.01
C THR A 73 8.06 -1.94 7.11
N VAL A 74 7.22 -1.04 6.62
CA VAL A 74 6.20 -1.34 5.61
C VAL A 74 6.51 -0.46 4.40
N THR A 75 6.74 -1.09 3.27
CA THR A 75 7.02 -0.36 2.03
C THR A 75 5.79 -0.36 1.14
N ILE A 76 5.28 0.82 0.85
CA ILE A 76 4.17 0.98 -0.08
C ILE A 76 4.73 0.94 -1.49
N THR A 77 4.33 -0.07 -2.27
CA THR A 77 4.91 -0.32 -3.58
C THR A 77 4.03 0.10 -4.75
N ALA A 78 2.72 0.21 -4.54
CA ALA A 78 1.81 0.66 -5.58
C ALA A 78 0.51 1.17 -4.99
N MET A 79 -0.13 2.08 -5.69
CA MET A 79 -1.47 2.57 -5.40
C MET A 79 -2.22 2.75 -6.70
N GLY A 80 -3.51 2.45 -6.71
CA GLY A 80 -4.30 2.65 -7.92
C GLY A 80 -5.72 2.17 -7.77
N HIS A 81 -6.52 2.45 -8.79
CA HIS A 81 -7.90 2.02 -8.83
C HIS A 81 -7.97 0.50 -8.91
N ARG A 82 -8.99 -0.10 -8.27
CA ARG A 82 -9.14 -1.55 -8.21
C ARG A 82 -9.16 -2.23 -9.58
N LYS A 83 -9.57 -1.51 -10.61
CA LYS A 83 -9.62 -2.05 -11.97
C LYS A 83 -8.26 -2.15 -12.64
N ASP A 84 -7.31 -1.34 -12.19
CA ASP A 84 -6.02 -1.22 -12.87
C ASP A 84 -4.84 -1.76 -12.07
N ILE A 85 -4.95 -1.77 -10.76
CA ILE A 85 -3.80 -2.01 -9.88
C ILE A 85 -3.14 -3.38 -10.09
N TYR A 86 -3.92 -4.40 -10.38
CA TYR A 86 -3.39 -5.76 -10.52
C TYR A 86 -2.89 -6.07 -11.92
N GLU A 87 -2.99 -5.15 -12.84
CA GLU A 87 -2.42 -5.29 -14.18
C GLU A 87 -0.95 -4.91 -14.20
N ARG A 88 -0.46 -4.30 -13.11
CA ARG A 88 0.93 -3.89 -12.99
C ARG A 88 1.75 -4.99 -12.35
N SER A 89 3.04 -5.05 -12.73
CA SER A 89 3.97 -5.96 -12.07
C SER A 89 4.29 -5.42 -10.68
N PRO A 90 4.41 -6.29 -9.68
CA PRO A 90 4.84 -5.83 -8.35
C PRO A 90 6.30 -5.38 -8.40
N GLU A 91 6.61 -4.40 -7.59
CA GLU A 91 7.95 -3.84 -7.48
C GLU A 91 8.70 -4.42 -6.29
#